data_e0f772462a5ce2c47096f70df1313b19
#
_entry.id   e0f772462a5ce2c47096f70df1313b19
#
_cell.length_a   1.000
_cell.length_b   1.000
_cell.length_c   1.000
_cell.angle_alpha   90.00
_cell.angle_beta   90.00
_cell.angle_gamma   90.00
#
_symmetry.space_group_name_H-M   'P 1'
#
loop_
_entity.id
_entity.type
_entity.pdbx_description
1 polymer ?
#
loop_
_entity_poly.entity_id
_entity_poly.type
_entity_poly.pdbx_seq_one_letter_code
_entity_poly.pdbx_strand_id
1 'polypeptide(L)'
;MYRLVILDDEPCQAEDLRNRILSHPQADEFEVVTCTSAKGLEAEIKQSRIDILFTDICLDEDGCDGVDLVENLHVRDTGTQVVFITGFNGMYARVRQASDSFFLMKPIRDDELFHVMDRALDVLAKRASEVLLIRSNEGELVVQPSDILYIESWKRVVEIHLLNGDAPRAYMRLADMLDMLPASFVQCHKSYIVNMTHIVSLHSDSVQLSSGFTIPVARSRRAKVQEAFDNFWHQQL
;
A
#
# COMPACT_ATOMS: atom_id res chain seq x y z
N MET A 1 -2.99 -6.91 16.16
CA MET A 1 -1.55 -7.07 16.30
C MET A 1 -0.93 -6.64 14.99
N TYR A 2 -0.05 -5.65 15.01
CA TYR A 2 0.62 -5.10 13.83
C TYR A 2 1.97 -5.79 13.62
N ARG A 3 2.27 -6.15 12.39
CA ARG A 3 3.55 -6.76 12.05
C ARG A 3 4.50 -5.71 11.48
N LEU A 4 5.59 -5.46 12.20
CA LEU A 4 6.62 -4.49 11.89
C LEU A 4 7.88 -5.24 11.46
N VAL A 5 8.46 -4.83 10.32
CA VAL A 5 9.71 -5.41 9.83
C VAL A 5 10.76 -4.31 9.78
N ILE A 6 11.97 -4.61 10.23
CA ILE A 6 13.14 -3.74 10.18
C ILE A 6 14.12 -4.35 9.20
N LEU A 7 14.55 -3.56 8.21
CA LEU A 7 15.63 -3.90 7.31
C LEU A 7 16.80 -2.94 7.51
N ASP A 8 17.88 -3.45 8.04
CA ASP A 8 19.16 -2.73 8.22
C ASP A 8 20.30 -3.76 8.10
N ASP A 9 21.26 -3.53 7.24
CA ASP A 9 22.39 -4.45 6.99
C ASP A 9 23.33 -4.58 8.20
N GLU A 10 23.27 -3.63 9.14
CA GLU A 10 23.94 -3.69 10.42
C GLU A 10 23.06 -4.34 11.51
N PRO A 11 23.30 -5.60 11.90
CA PRO A 11 22.45 -6.31 12.89
C PRO A 11 22.30 -5.57 14.23
N CYS A 12 23.36 -4.86 14.65
CA CYS A 12 23.32 -4.09 15.89
C CYS A 12 22.37 -2.89 15.81
N GLN A 13 22.28 -2.22 14.67
CA GLN A 13 21.35 -1.12 14.45
C GLN A 13 19.91 -1.62 14.38
N ALA A 14 19.69 -2.72 13.65
CA ALA A 14 18.39 -3.38 13.59
C ALA A 14 17.86 -3.77 14.97
N GLU A 15 18.71 -4.34 15.83
CA GLU A 15 18.31 -4.76 17.17
C GLU A 15 18.13 -3.56 18.13
N ASP A 16 18.94 -2.49 18.01
CA ASP A 16 18.72 -1.24 18.75
C ASP A 16 17.37 -0.63 18.41
N LEU A 17 17.06 -0.50 17.13
CA LEU A 17 15.78 0.01 16.67
C LEU A 17 14.61 -0.87 17.15
N ARG A 18 14.77 -2.18 17.08
CA ARG A 18 13.78 -3.13 17.60
C ARG A 18 13.48 -2.90 19.07
N ASN A 19 14.52 -2.77 19.90
CA ASN A 19 14.36 -2.54 21.34
C ASN A 19 13.66 -1.21 21.62
N ARG A 20 13.94 -0.18 20.85
CA ARG A 20 13.30 1.13 20.96
C ARG A 20 11.84 1.09 20.53
N ILE A 21 11.51 0.39 19.42
CA ILE A 21 10.12 0.15 19.00
C ILE A 21 9.35 -0.60 20.10
N LEU A 22 9.95 -1.59 20.74
CA LEU A 22 9.35 -2.35 21.84
C LEU A 22 9.24 -1.54 23.15
N SER A 23 9.77 -0.33 23.23
CA SER A 23 9.53 0.61 24.34
C SER A 23 8.35 1.55 24.08
N HIS A 24 7.70 1.45 22.92
CA HIS A 24 6.51 2.21 22.62
C HIS A 24 5.33 1.83 23.52
N PRO A 25 4.43 2.77 23.90
CA PRO A 25 3.29 2.48 24.79
C PRO A 25 2.34 1.37 24.28
N GLN A 26 2.28 1.13 22.99
CA GLN A 26 1.47 0.09 22.36
C GLN A 26 2.28 -1.17 21.99
N ALA A 27 3.46 -1.39 22.56
CA ALA A 27 4.36 -2.48 22.19
C ALA A 27 3.71 -3.87 22.26
N ASP A 28 2.74 -4.07 23.16
CA ASP A 28 1.99 -5.32 23.28
C ASP A 28 1.17 -5.67 22.01
N GLU A 29 0.94 -4.70 21.14
CA GLU A 29 0.24 -4.88 19.86
C GLU A 29 1.21 -5.15 18.68
N PHE A 30 2.53 -5.23 18.91
CA PHE A 30 3.54 -5.33 17.88
C PHE A 30 4.19 -6.70 17.82
N GLU A 31 4.31 -7.24 16.61
CA GLU A 31 5.24 -8.30 16.25
C GLU A 31 6.39 -7.64 15.46
N VAL A 32 7.61 -7.64 16.02
CA VAL A 32 8.75 -6.97 15.40
C VAL A 32 9.77 -8.00 14.94
N VAL A 33 10.03 -8.01 13.63
CA VAL A 33 10.98 -8.90 12.95
C VAL A 33 12.13 -8.06 12.37
N THR A 34 13.36 -8.56 12.47
CA THR A 34 14.55 -7.92 11.91
C THR A 34 15.10 -8.72 10.73
N CYS A 35 15.45 -8.04 9.66
CA CYS A 35 16.11 -8.59 8.47
C CYS A 35 17.38 -7.81 8.22
N THR A 36 18.43 -8.49 7.75
CA THR A 36 19.73 -7.88 7.43
C THR A 36 20.05 -7.92 5.95
N SER A 37 19.11 -8.35 5.11
CA SER A 37 19.28 -8.46 3.66
C SER A 37 17.97 -8.35 2.90
N ALA A 38 18.07 -7.95 1.62
CA ALA A 38 16.94 -7.91 0.70
C ALA A 38 16.22 -9.27 0.57
N LYS A 39 16.98 -10.38 0.55
CA LYS A 39 16.43 -11.73 0.50
C LYS A 39 15.64 -12.08 1.77
N GLY A 40 16.10 -11.61 2.93
CA GLY A 40 15.38 -11.73 4.18
C GLY A 40 14.03 -11.02 4.12
N LEU A 41 14.01 -9.78 3.64
CA LEU A 41 12.79 -9.02 3.45
C LEU A 41 11.82 -9.70 2.47
N GLU A 42 12.32 -10.22 1.34
CA GLU A 42 11.49 -10.97 0.40
C GLU A 42 10.83 -12.21 1.02
N ALA A 43 11.55 -12.91 1.89
CA ALA A 43 11.01 -14.07 2.62
C ALA A 43 9.87 -13.65 3.56
N GLU A 44 10.05 -12.54 4.29
CA GLU A 44 9.05 -12.01 5.20
C GLU A 44 7.79 -11.52 4.47
N ILE A 45 7.93 -10.87 3.31
CA ILE A 45 6.81 -10.45 2.44
C ILE A 45 6.01 -11.67 1.97
N LYS A 46 6.67 -12.77 1.60
CA LYS A 46 6.02 -14.00 1.15
C LYS A 46 5.32 -14.77 2.27
N GLN A 47 5.81 -14.63 3.50
CA GLN A 47 5.29 -15.34 4.66
C GLN A 47 3.99 -14.72 5.18
N SER A 48 3.93 -13.39 5.29
CA SER A 48 2.79 -12.68 5.87
C SER A 48 2.84 -11.21 5.49
N ARG A 49 1.67 -10.54 5.51
CA ARG A 49 1.55 -9.10 5.30
C ARG A 49 2.39 -8.34 6.32
N ILE A 50 3.07 -7.31 5.87
CA ILE A 50 3.80 -6.36 6.69
C ILE A 50 2.94 -5.09 6.84
N ASP A 51 2.73 -4.61 8.06
CA ASP A 51 1.98 -3.39 8.30
C ASP A 51 2.89 -2.15 8.26
N ILE A 52 4.09 -2.23 8.89
CA ILE A 52 5.08 -1.15 8.84
C ILE A 52 6.44 -1.75 8.50
N LEU A 53 7.10 -1.18 7.49
CA LEU A 53 8.49 -1.49 7.14
C LEU A 53 9.38 -0.30 7.52
N PHE A 54 10.35 -0.54 8.40
CA PHE A 54 11.48 0.35 8.62
C PHE A 54 12.65 -0.10 7.76
N THR A 55 13.21 0.76 6.95
CA THR A 55 14.35 0.40 6.09
C THR A 55 15.40 1.49 6.08
N ASP A 56 16.67 1.11 6.23
CA ASP A 56 17.75 2.03 5.88
C ASP A 56 17.73 2.29 4.37
N ILE A 57 18.04 3.53 3.98
CA ILE A 57 18.20 3.90 2.58
C ILE A 57 19.53 3.38 2.05
N CYS A 58 20.60 3.45 2.85
CA CYS A 58 21.93 3.02 2.48
C CYS A 58 22.17 1.60 2.95
N LEU A 59 21.88 0.62 2.12
CA LEU A 59 22.19 -0.78 2.35
C LEU A 59 23.51 -1.10 1.63
N ASP A 60 24.52 -1.56 2.36
CA ASP A 60 25.87 -1.83 1.80
C ASP A 60 25.92 -3.07 0.87
N GLU A 61 24.87 -3.87 0.79
CA GLU A 61 24.79 -5.02 -0.12
C GLU A 61 24.64 -4.57 -1.58
N ASP A 62 25.71 -4.67 -2.35
CA ASP A 62 25.79 -4.50 -3.82
C ASP A 62 25.31 -3.12 -4.35
N GLY A 63 25.34 -2.06 -3.55
CA GLY A 63 24.89 -0.73 -3.96
C GLY A 63 23.37 -0.62 -4.11
N CYS A 64 22.62 -1.49 -3.44
CA CYS A 64 21.16 -1.47 -3.44
C CYS A 64 20.68 -0.34 -2.53
N ASP A 65 19.96 0.62 -3.12
CA ASP A 65 19.26 1.69 -2.39
C ASP A 65 17.95 1.11 -1.79
N GLY A 66 17.74 1.31 -0.50
CA GLY A 66 16.50 0.86 0.17
C GLY A 66 15.22 1.38 -0.48
N VAL A 67 15.29 2.54 -1.15
CA VAL A 67 14.16 3.08 -1.93
C VAL A 67 13.88 2.22 -3.16
N ASP A 68 14.93 1.93 -3.94
CA ASP A 68 14.81 1.07 -5.13
C ASP A 68 14.33 -0.34 -4.75
N LEU A 69 14.75 -0.85 -3.59
CA LEU A 69 14.30 -2.15 -3.08
C LEU A 69 12.80 -2.15 -2.77
N VAL A 70 12.32 -1.14 -2.06
CA VAL A 70 10.87 -0.98 -1.73
C VAL A 70 10.02 -0.88 -2.99
N GLU A 71 10.49 -0.17 -4.01
CA GLU A 71 9.81 -0.04 -5.31
C GLU A 71 9.82 -1.37 -6.07
N ASN A 72 10.97 -2.04 -6.17
CA ASN A 72 11.12 -3.31 -6.89
C ASN A 72 10.30 -4.46 -6.26
N LEU A 73 10.17 -4.48 -4.95
CA LEU A 73 9.39 -5.48 -4.22
C LEU A 73 7.90 -5.14 -4.12
N HIS A 74 7.47 -4.02 -4.69
CA HIS A 74 6.08 -3.56 -4.64
C HIS A 74 5.49 -3.54 -3.21
N VAL A 75 6.32 -3.24 -2.22
CA VAL A 75 5.95 -3.27 -0.80
C VAL A 75 4.76 -2.37 -0.50
N ARG A 76 4.70 -1.22 -1.17
CA ARG A 76 3.61 -0.24 -0.99
C ARG A 76 2.28 -0.72 -1.54
N ASP A 77 2.29 -1.54 -2.57
CA ASP A 77 1.08 -2.07 -3.20
C ASP A 77 0.28 -2.97 -2.24
N THR A 78 0.94 -3.51 -1.20
CA THR A 78 0.30 -4.29 -0.13
C THR A 78 -0.34 -3.44 0.97
N GLY A 79 -0.26 -2.11 0.88
CA GLY A 79 -0.75 -1.19 1.91
C GLY A 79 0.20 -1.02 3.10
N THR A 80 1.43 -1.55 3.02
CA THR A 80 2.49 -1.40 4.01
C THR A 80 2.88 0.08 4.16
N GLN A 81 2.98 0.56 5.40
CA GLN A 81 3.54 1.88 5.68
C GLN A 81 5.07 1.78 5.68
N VAL A 82 5.74 2.58 4.87
CA VAL A 82 7.20 2.55 4.79
C VAL A 82 7.80 3.73 5.54
N VAL A 83 8.74 3.42 6.44
CA VAL A 83 9.53 4.39 7.20
C VAL A 83 10.98 4.27 6.74
N PHE A 84 11.45 5.24 6.00
CA PHE A 84 12.85 5.30 5.58
C PHE A 84 13.71 5.90 6.68
N ILE A 85 14.87 5.28 6.92
CA ILE A 85 15.86 5.74 7.88
C ILE A 85 17.11 6.16 7.09
N THR A 86 17.67 7.33 7.41
CA THR A 86 18.85 7.83 6.69
C THR A 86 19.78 8.64 7.59
N GLY A 87 21.08 8.46 7.40
CA GLY A 87 22.12 9.29 8.02
C GLY A 87 22.56 10.48 7.15
N PHE A 88 22.04 10.63 5.91
CA PHE A 88 22.59 11.57 4.94
C PHE A 88 21.60 12.66 4.51
N ASN A 89 21.92 13.92 4.78
CA ASN A 89 21.11 15.09 4.43
C ASN A 89 20.87 15.31 2.92
N GLY A 90 21.66 14.67 2.04
CA GLY A 90 21.57 14.86 0.58
C GLY A 90 20.53 14.01 -0.14
N MET A 91 20.01 12.95 0.50
CA MET A 91 19.05 12.03 -0.12
C MET A 91 17.57 12.47 0.07
N TYR A 92 17.34 13.51 0.85
CA TYR A 92 16.00 14.08 1.12
C TYR A 92 15.21 14.42 -0.16
N ALA A 93 15.90 14.84 -1.22
CA ALA A 93 15.26 15.27 -2.47
C ALA A 93 14.71 14.08 -3.29
N ARG A 94 15.41 12.92 -3.31
CA ARG A 94 14.95 11.71 -4.01
C ARG A 94 13.75 11.07 -3.31
N VAL A 95 13.78 11.08 -2.00
CA VAL A 95 12.80 10.38 -1.19
C VAL A 95 11.51 11.19 -1.00
N ARG A 96 11.56 12.53 -1.09
CA ARG A 96 10.37 13.40 -1.13
C ARG A 96 9.47 13.17 -2.36
N GLN A 97 9.98 12.55 -3.40
CA GLN A 97 9.18 12.14 -4.57
C GLN A 97 8.37 10.86 -4.30
N ALA A 98 8.71 10.12 -3.24
CA ALA A 98 7.95 8.97 -2.77
C ALA A 98 6.82 9.47 -1.84
N SER A 99 5.74 10.00 -2.41
CA SER A 99 4.52 10.35 -1.68
C SER A 99 4.07 9.17 -0.81
N ASP A 100 3.60 9.44 0.41
CA ASP A 100 3.09 8.48 1.39
C ASP A 100 4.11 7.68 2.22
N SER A 101 5.36 8.15 2.35
CA SER A 101 6.36 7.52 3.21
C SER A 101 6.74 8.40 4.38
N PHE A 102 7.11 7.75 5.47
CA PHE A 102 7.64 8.41 6.65
C PHE A 102 9.17 8.39 6.64
N PHE A 103 9.79 9.31 7.37
CA PHE A 103 11.24 9.47 7.42
C PHE A 103 11.73 9.66 8.82
N LEU A 104 12.87 9.01 9.14
CA LEU A 104 13.64 9.21 10.35
C LEU A 104 15.09 9.51 10.00
N MET A 105 15.68 10.50 10.66
CA MET A 105 17.09 10.83 10.49
C MET A 105 17.94 10.18 11.58
N LYS A 106 19.06 9.60 11.22
CA LYS A 106 20.09 9.15 12.18
C LYS A 106 20.87 10.38 12.70
N PRO A 107 21.11 10.51 14.00
CA PRO A 107 20.71 9.60 15.08
C PRO A 107 19.20 9.71 15.40
N ILE A 108 18.50 8.57 15.40
CA ILE A 108 17.06 8.52 15.65
C ILE A 108 16.80 8.93 17.11
N ARG A 109 15.84 9.80 17.33
CA ARG A 109 15.36 10.20 18.67
C ARG A 109 14.07 9.43 18.96
N ASP A 110 13.85 9.05 20.22
CA ASP A 110 12.67 8.25 20.61
C ASP A 110 11.37 9.03 20.39
N ASP A 111 11.38 10.35 20.65
CA ASP A 111 10.23 11.20 20.40
C ASP A 111 9.84 11.28 18.92
N GLU A 112 10.83 11.31 18.03
CA GLU A 112 10.60 11.30 16.56
C GLU A 112 10.14 9.91 16.09
N LEU A 113 10.76 8.85 16.59
CA LEU A 113 10.37 7.46 16.29
C LEU A 113 8.92 7.21 16.68
N PHE A 114 8.53 7.55 17.91
CA PHE A 114 7.17 7.32 18.40
C PHE A 114 6.15 8.18 17.63
N HIS A 115 6.48 9.44 17.32
CA HIS A 115 5.61 10.28 16.50
C HIS A 115 5.37 9.69 15.11
N VAL A 116 6.40 9.17 14.45
CA VAL A 116 6.27 8.51 13.14
C VAL A 116 5.47 7.22 13.25
N MET A 117 5.69 6.42 14.30
CA MET A 117 4.93 5.20 14.55
C MET A 117 3.44 5.51 14.77
N ASP A 118 3.11 6.48 15.64
CA ASP A 118 1.73 6.88 15.89
C ASP A 118 1.02 7.28 14.60
N ARG A 119 1.66 8.08 13.76
CA ARG A 119 1.10 8.48 12.47
C ARG A 119 0.90 7.29 11.52
N ALA A 120 1.85 6.36 11.46
CA ALA A 120 1.71 5.16 10.64
C ALA A 120 0.56 4.27 11.14
N LEU A 121 0.43 4.11 12.45
CA LEU A 121 -0.66 3.36 13.09
C LEU A 121 -2.02 4.02 12.84
N ASP A 122 -2.11 5.35 12.91
CA ASP A 122 -3.34 6.10 12.60
C ASP A 122 -3.79 5.86 11.14
N VAL A 123 -2.85 5.85 10.19
CA VAL A 123 -3.15 5.53 8.78
C VAL A 123 -3.67 4.10 8.64
N LEU A 124 -3.04 3.13 9.31
CA LEU A 124 -3.47 1.73 9.31
C LEU A 124 -4.84 1.54 9.97
N ALA A 125 -5.08 2.17 11.11
CA ALA A 125 -6.36 2.13 11.81
C ALA A 125 -7.49 2.74 10.97
N LYS A 126 -7.23 3.87 10.32
CA LYS A 126 -8.18 4.49 9.39
C LYS A 126 -8.51 3.57 8.22
N ARG A 127 -7.49 2.96 7.59
CA ARG A 127 -7.71 1.96 6.53
C ARG A 127 -8.50 0.75 7.04
N ALA A 128 -8.19 0.24 8.23
CA ALA A 128 -8.91 -0.89 8.82
C ALA A 128 -10.38 -0.57 9.12
N SER A 129 -10.73 0.70 9.37
CA SER A 129 -12.12 1.13 9.56
C SER A 129 -12.92 1.25 8.26
N GLU A 130 -12.24 1.33 7.12
CA GLU A 130 -12.84 1.40 5.79
C GLU A 130 -13.03 -0.01 5.20
N VAL A 131 -13.80 -0.87 5.88
CA VAL A 131 -14.10 -2.19 5.33
C VAL A 131 -15.42 -2.18 4.57
N LEU A 132 -15.45 -2.87 3.44
CA LEU A 132 -16.66 -3.17 2.68
C LEU A 132 -17.21 -4.53 3.10
N LEU A 133 -18.46 -4.55 3.50
CA LEU A 133 -19.19 -5.79 3.73
C LEU A 133 -20.01 -6.14 2.49
N ILE A 134 -19.60 -7.16 1.77
CA ILE A 134 -20.21 -7.57 0.51
C ILE A 134 -20.88 -8.92 0.69
N ARG A 135 -22.17 -8.99 0.41
CA ARG A 135 -22.91 -10.27 0.42
C ARG A 135 -22.64 -11.06 -0.84
N SER A 136 -22.02 -12.23 -0.68
CA SER A 136 -21.77 -13.21 -1.74
C SER A 136 -22.67 -14.44 -1.57
N ASN A 137 -22.68 -15.32 -2.57
CA ASN A 137 -23.40 -16.59 -2.46
C ASN A 137 -22.77 -17.56 -1.45
N GLU A 138 -21.53 -17.32 -1.06
CA GLU A 138 -20.74 -18.15 -0.13
C GLU A 138 -20.75 -17.58 1.31
N GLY A 139 -21.39 -16.42 1.51
CA GLY A 139 -21.46 -15.75 2.80
C GLY A 139 -21.18 -14.25 2.71
N GLU A 140 -20.86 -13.65 3.84
CA GLU A 140 -20.44 -12.25 3.92
C GLU A 140 -18.93 -12.15 3.71
N LEU A 141 -18.53 -11.34 2.74
CA LEU A 141 -17.14 -11.05 2.42
C LEU A 141 -16.77 -9.69 3.01
N VAL A 142 -15.72 -9.66 3.82
CA VAL A 142 -15.13 -8.44 4.34
C VAL A 142 -13.90 -8.11 3.50
N VAL A 143 -13.92 -6.96 2.81
CA VAL A 143 -12.82 -6.54 1.91
C VAL A 143 -12.39 -5.13 2.26
N GLN A 144 -11.10 -4.89 2.32
CA GLN A 144 -10.56 -3.53 2.39
C GLN A 144 -10.56 -2.90 0.99
N PRO A 145 -11.11 -1.70 0.79
CA PRO A 145 -11.07 -1.02 -0.50
C PRO A 145 -9.65 -0.86 -1.07
N SER A 146 -8.65 -0.66 -0.20
CA SER A 146 -7.25 -0.59 -0.59
C SER A 146 -6.70 -1.87 -1.23
N ASP A 147 -7.28 -3.02 -0.92
CA ASP A 147 -6.85 -4.30 -1.45
C ASP A 147 -7.50 -4.62 -2.81
N ILE A 148 -8.47 -3.82 -3.25
CA ILE A 148 -9.17 -4.02 -4.52
C ILE A 148 -8.41 -3.31 -5.64
N LEU A 149 -7.93 -4.06 -6.62
CA LEU A 149 -7.33 -3.54 -7.85
C LEU A 149 -8.38 -2.99 -8.81
N TYR A 150 -9.35 -3.83 -9.13
CA TYR A 150 -10.47 -3.48 -10.01
C TYR A 150 -11.63 -4.44 -9.80
N ILE A 151 -12.79 -4.08 -10.33
CA ILE A 151 -14.00 -4.90 -10.28
C ILE A 151 -14.51 -5.08 -11.71
N GLU A 152 -14.74 -6.33 -12.09
CA GLU A 152 -15.32 -6.70 -13.36
C GLU A 152 -16.76 -7.19 -13.19
N SER A 153 -17.64 -6.81 -14.11
CA SER A 153 -19.00 -7.34 -14.11
C SER A 153 -19.27 -8.22 -15.33
N TRP A 154 -19.89 -9.37 -15.03
CA TRP A 154 -20.42 -10.27 -16.03
C TRP A 154 -21.91 -10.54 -15.73
N LYS A 155 -22.79 -9.96 -16.54
CA LYS A 155 -24.26 -9.99 -16.32
C LYS A 155 -24.64 -9.35 -14.97
N ARG A 156 -25.06 -10.14 -13.99
CA ARG A 156 -25.45 -9.70 -12.63
C ARG A 156 -24.46 -10.16 -11.56
N VAL A 157 -23.29 -10.57 -11.94
CA VAL A 157 -22.21 -10.96 -11.04
C VAL A 157 -21.10 -9.93 -11.18
N VAL A 158 -20.58 -9.46 -10.06
CA VAL A 158 -19.34 -8.70 -9.99
C VAL A 158 -18.25 -9.61 -9.44
N GLU A 159 -17.08 -9.54 -10.04
CA GLU A 159 -15.87 -10.21 -9.60
C GLU A 159 -14.89 -9.15 -9.10
N ILE A 160 -14.42 -9.29 -7.86
CA ILE A 160 -13.61 -8.29 -7.17
C ILE A 160 -12.17 -8.79 -7.17
N HIS A 161 -11.32 -8.21 -7.99
CA HIS A 161 -9.92 -8.62 -8.14
C HIS A 161 -9.06 -7.94 -7.07
N LEU A 162 -8.47 -8.75 -6.20
CA LEU A 162 -7.69 -8.32 -5.05
C LEU A 162 -6.17 -8.37 -5.31
N LEU A 163 -5.39 -7.62 -4.55
CA LEU A 163 -3.93 -7.58 -4.59
C LEU A 163 -3.29 -8.97 -4.36
N ASN A 164 -3.89 -9.81 -3.50
CA ASN A 164 -3.41 -11.15 -3.19
C ASN A 164 -3.68 -12.18 -4.30
N GLY A 165 -4.34 -11.76 -5.40
CA GLY A 165 -4.72 -12.62 -6.52
C GLY A 165 -6.08 -13.30 -6.37
N ASP A 166 -6.77 -13.16 -5.23
CA ASP A 166 -8.13 -13.65 -5.07
C ASP A 166 -9.12 -12.82 -5.90
N ALA A 167 -10.21 -13.47 -6.32
CA ALA A 167 -11.25 -12.83 -7.10
C ALA A 167 -12.66 -13.29 -6.64
N PRO A 168 -13.08 -12.91 -5.41
CA PRO A 168 -14.39 -13.27 -4.91
C PRO A 168 -15.52 -12.66 -5.74
N ARG A 169 -16.68 -13.33 -5.72
CA ARG A 169 -17.84 -12.98 -6.55
C ARG A 169 -19.06 -12.61 -5.70
N ALA A 170 -19.74 -11.55 -6.11
CA ALA A 170 -21.00 -11.13 -5.51
C ALA A 170 -22.09 -10.98 -6.57
N TYR A 171 -23.34 -11.31 -6.20
CA TYR A 171 -24.49 -11.18 -7.09
C TYR A 171 -25.12 -9.81 -6.93
N MET A 172 -24.64 -8.83 -7.73
CA MET A 172 -25.13 -7.47 -7.71
C MET A 172 -24.84 -6.76 -9.04
N ARG A 173 -25.42 -5.58 -9.24
CA ARG A 173 -25.09 -4.73 -10.40
C ARG A 173 -23.82 -3.95 -10.12
N LEU A 174 -23.06 -3.65 -11.19
CA LEU A 174 -21.84 -2.84 -11.08
C LEU A 174 -22.11 -1.42 -10.53
N ALA A 175 -23.28 -0.85 -10.83
CA ALA A 175 -23.68 0.45 -10.29
C ALA A 175 -23.89 0.41 -8.77
N ASP A 176 -24.58 -0.63 -8.27
CA ASP A 176 -24.81 -0.81 -6.83
C ASP A 176 -23.48 -1.02 -6.08
N MET A 177 -22.52 -1.71 -6.72
CA MET A 177 -21.16 -1.84 -6.19
C MET A 177 -20.45 -0.49 -6.14
N LEU A 178 -20.52 0.32 -7.20
CA LEU A 178 -19.86 1.63 -7.23
C LEU A 178 -20.38 2.56 -6.11
N ASP A 179 -21.67 2.49 -5.80
CA ASP A 179 -22.28 3.30 -4.73
C ASP A 179 -21.78 2.94 -3.32
N MET A 180 -21.20 1.73 -3.17
CA MET A 180 -20.60 1.27 -1.90
C MET A 180 -19.10 1.62 -1.79
N LEU A 181 -18.46 1.96 -2.90
CA LEU A 181 -17.01 2.19 -2.99
C LEU A 181 -16.64 3.63 -2.62
N PRO A 182 -15.47 3.84 -2.01
CA PRO A 182 -14.95 5.19 -1.76
C PRO A 182 -14.62 5.94 -3.06
N ALA A 183 -14.37 7.25 -2.92
CA ALA A 183 -14.09 8.15 -4.05
C ALA A 183 -12.81 7.80 -4.84
N SER A 184 -11.96 6.92 -4.30
CA SER A 184 -10.80 6.37 -5.01
C SER A 184 -11.17 5.45 -6.19
N PHE A 185 -12.44 5.09 -6.35
CA PHE A 185 -12.90 4.22 -7.43
C PHE A 185 -13.62 4.99 -8.54
N VAL A 186 -13.33 4.62 -9.77
CA VAL A 186 -14.00 5.19 -10.94
C VAL A 186 -14.46 4.10 -11.92
N GLN A 187 -15.68 4.23 -12.43
CA GLN A 187 -16.17 3.34 -13.48
C GLN A 187 -15.61 3.79 -14.84
N CYS A 188 -14.65 3.06 -15.38
CA CYS A 188 -13.98 3.36 -16.66
C CYS A 188 -14.64 2.68 -17.87
N HIS A 189 -15.42 1.61 -17.65
CA HIS A 189 -16.10 0.88 -18.70
C HIS A 189 -17.50 0.41 -18.24
N LYS A 190 -18.37 -0.01 -19.16
CA LYS A 190 -19.68 -0.58 -18.79
C LYS A 190 -19.57 -1.80 -17.87
N SER A 191 -18.44 -2.49 -17.92
CA SER A 191 -18.14 -3.71 -17.16
C SER A 191 -17.01 -3.57 -16.15
N TYR A 192 -16.35 -2.40 -16.04
CA TYR A 192 -15.19 -2.25 -15.17
C TYR A 192 -15.27 -1.00 -14.29
N ILE A 193 -14.94 -1.20 -13.01
CA ILE A 193 -14.58 -0.15 -12.05
C ILE A 193 -13.11 -0.38 -11.70
N VAL A 194 -12.33 0.69 -11.63
CA VAL A 194 -10.91 0.65 -11.30
C VAL A 194 -10.63 1.47 -10.03
N ASN A 195 -9.73 0.98 -9.21
CA ASN A 195 -9.21 1.73 -8.08
C ASN A 195 -8.07 2.62 -8.56
N MET A 196 -8.22 3.94 -8.39
CA MET A 196 -7.24 4.93 -8.86
C MET A 196 -5.93 4.90 -8.10
N THR A 197 -5.91 4.35 -6.87
CA THR A 197 -4.68 4.17 -6.09
C THR A 197 -3.70 3.18 -6.72
N HIS A 198 -4.20 2.25 -7.55
CA HIS A 198 -3.40 1.23 -8.22
C HIS A 198 -3.13 1.53 -9.70
N ILE A 199 -3.45 2.75 -10.17
CA ILE A 199 -3.16 3.16 -11.55
C ILE A 199 -1.70 3.59 -11.67
N VAL A 200 -0.93 2.90 -12.50
CA VAL A 200 0.45 3.26 -12.87
C VAL A 200 0.46 4.21 -14.05
N SER A 201 -0.42 3.98 -15.03
CA SER A 201 -0.54 4.89 -16.18
C SER A 201 -1.97 4.95 -16.73
N LEU A 202 -2.41 6.17 -17.07
CA LEU A 202 -3.70 6.44 -17.71
C LEU A 202 -3.48 6.85 -19.16
N HIS A 203 -4.00 6.03 -20.08
CA HIS A 203 -3.98 6.30 -21.52
C HIS A 203 -5.36 6.73 -22.03
N SER A 204 -5.43 7.18 -23.27
CA SER A 204 -6.68 7.65 -23.86
C SER A 204 -7.78 6.59 -23.96
N ASP A 205 -7.44 5.30 -24.00
CA ASP A 205 -8.35 4.17 -24.20
C ASP A 205 -8.17 3.03 -23.20
N SER A 206 -7.22 3.16 -22.28
CA SER A 206 -6.90 2.13 -21.30
C SER A 206 -6.27 2.69 -20.04
N VAL A 207 -6.33 1.89 -18.96
CA VAL A 207 -5.68 2.13 -17.68
C VAL A 207 -4.75 0.95 -17.42
N GLN A 208 -3.49 1.22 -17.10
CA GLN A 208 -2.55 0.19 -16.62
C GLN A 208 -2.47 0.22 -15.10
N LEU A 209 -2.64 -0.95 -14.49
CA LEU A 209 -2.56 -1.14 -13.03
C LEU A 209 -1.17 -1.61 -12.61
N SER A 210 -0.86 -1.45 -11.33
CA SER A 210 0.39 -1.90 -10.67
C SER A 210 0.61 -3.41 -10.82
N SER A 211 -0.47 -4.20 -10.91
CA SER A 211 -0.43 -5.63 -11.21
C SER A 211 -0.01 -5.96 -12.67
N GLY A 212 0.22 -4.95 -13.52
CA GLY A 212 0.49 -5.11 -14.95
C GLY A 212 -0.76 -5.35 -15.81
N PHE A 213 -1.94 -5.47 -15.20
CA PHE A 213 -3.19 -5.65 -15.94
C PHE A 213 -3.64 -4.35 -16.61
N THR A 214 -4.17 -4.46 -17.84
CA THR A 214 -4.66 -3.29 -18.60
C THR A 214 -6.17 -3.35 -18.78
N ILE A 215 -6.88 -2.32 -18.32
CA ILE A 215 -8.34 -2.22 -18.36
C ILE A 215 -8.77 -1.21 -19.43
N PRO A 216 -9.73 -1.54 -20.32
CA PRO A 216 -10.19 -0.63 -21.35
C PRO A 216 -11.02 0.53 -20.77
N VAL A 217 -10.84 1.73 -21.33
CA VAL A 217 -11.63 2.92 -21.02
C VAL A 217 -12.61 3.20 -22.17
N ALA A 218 -13.90 3.17 -21.87
CA ALA A 218 -14.93 3.48 -22.87
C ALA A 218 -14.85 4.95 -23.30
N ARG A 219 -15.02 5.22 -24.61
CA ARG A 219 -14.96 6.59 -25.17
C ARG A 219 -15.84 7.58 -24.42
N SER A 220 -17.06 7.18 -24.07
CA SER A 220 -18.03 8.02 -23.36
C SER A 220 -17.65 8.31 -21.90
N ARG A 221 -16.65 7.61 -21.36
CA ARG A 221 -16.22 7.75 -19.96
C ARG A 221 -14.85 8.43 -19.81
N ARG A 222 -14.13 8.67 -20.91
CA ARG A 222 -12.76 9.21 -20.89
C ARG A 222 -12.65 10.50 -20.09
N ALA A 223 -13.51 11.48 -20.38
CA ALA A 223 -13.49 12.78 -19.72
C ALA A 223 -13.73 12.63 -18.21
N LYS A 224 -14.71 11.79 -17.83
CA LYS A 224 -15.02 11.53 -16.42
C LYS A 224 -13.88 10.81 -15.68
N VAL A 225 -13.22 9.84 -16.34
CA VAL A 225 -12.08 9.11 -15.77
C VAL A 225 -10.89 10.03 -15.59
N GLN A 226 -10.59 10.86 -16.58
CA GLN A 226 -9.51 11.84 -16.50
C GLN A 226 -9.75 12.85 -15.38
N GLU A 227 -10.95 13.45 -15.32
CA GLU A 227 -11.33 14.39 -14.27
C GLU A 227 -11.25 13.75 -12.87
N ALA A 228 -11.75 12.52 -12.71
CA ALA A 228 -11.69 11.81 -11.44
C ALA A 228 -10.24 11.52 -11.02
N PHE A 229 -9.41 11.10 -11.96
CA PHE A 229 -7.99 10.84 -11.73
C PHE A 229 -7.23 12.10 -11.33
N ASP A 230 -7.42 13.21 -12.09
CA ASP A 230 -6.77 14.48 -11.80
C ASP A 230 -7.19 15.02 -10.42
N ASN A 231 -8.50 14.99 -10.10
CA ASN A 231 -9.01 15.42 -8.81
C ASN A 231 -8.48 14.56 -7.65
N PHE A 232 -8.39 13.25 -7.85
CA PHE A 232 -7.90 12.33 -6.85
C PHE A 232 -6.43 12.63 -6.47
N TRP A 233 -5.57 12.81 -7.47
CA TRP A 233 -4.15 13.07 -7.23
C TRP A 233 -3.86 14.52 -6.82
N HIS A 234 -4.66 15.50 -7.27
CA HIS A 234 -4.52 16.89 -6.80
C HIS A 234 -4.91 17.10 -5.33
N GLN A 235 -5.75 16.22 -4.76
CA GLN A 235 -6.09 16.28 -3.33
C GLN A 235 -5.03 15.63 -2.44
N GLN A 236 -4.08 14.91 -3.02
CA GLN A 236 -3.00 14.23 -2.30
C GLN A 236 -1.64 14.99 -2.38
N LEU A 237 -1.58 16.05 -3.19
CA LEU A 237 -0.43 16.95 -3.33
C LEU A 237 -0.60 18.18 -2.45
#